data_411d69c4db803e065b04d1e84e46d620
#
_entry.id   411d69c4db803e065b04d1e84e46d620
#
_cell.length_a   1.000
_cell.length_b   1.000
_cell.length_c   1.000
_cell.angle_alpha   90.00
_cell.angle_beta   90.00
_cell.angle_gamma   90.00
#
_symmetry.space_group_name_H-M   'P 1'
#
loop_
_entity.id
_entity.type
_entity.pdbx_description
1 polymer ?
#
loop_
_entity_poly.entity_id
_entity_poly.type
_entity_poly.pdbx_seq_one_letter_code
_entity_poly.pdbx_strand_id
1 'polypeptide(L)'
;MSTQAPRIAVLVPCYNEALTVATVIADFRAALPACTVYVYDNRSSDGTGDIARNAGAIVRREERPGKGGVMRRMFAEIDADIYIVTDGDATYDATRAPEMVEHLVRDDLDVVTGIRDHGERAAAYRRGHQFGNRAFNFLLGALFGERPTDMFSGYRVLSRRFVKSFPAEARGFEIETELTVHALELRVPMAEVVTSYFERPAGSTSKLSTYRDGLRILYTMARLFRDVRPLPFFFGFAALFALLGLWLGAEVVVEFFDTGLVPRLPTAVLATGLMLLASLSVVCGMILDSVARGRREAKRLAYLAAGAQR
;
A
#
# COMPACT_ATOMS: atom_id res chain seq x y z
N MET A 1 9.10 25.21 22.24
CA MET A 1 9.65 24.15 21.38
C MET A 1 10.57 23.31 22.26
N SER A 2 10.27 22.02 22.39
CA SER A 2 11.11 21.10 23.20
C SER A 2 12.49 20.97 22.56
N THR A 3 13.55 21.23 23.31
CA THR A 3 14.96 21.13 22.90
C THR A 3 15.46 19.68 22.86
N GLN A 4 14.60 18.72 23.02
CA GLN A 4 14.95 17.30 23.04
C GLN A 4 15.07 16.77 21.60
N ALA A 5 16.17 16.07 21.28
CA ALA A 5 16.33 15.43 19.98
C ALA A 5 15.18 14.45 19.69
N PRO A 6 14.70 14.34 18.44
CA PRO A 6 13.59 13.48 18.11
C PRO A 6 13.91 12.01 18.38
N ARG A 7 12.96 11.28 18.95
CA ARG A 7 13.07 9.84 19.17
C ARG A 7 12.85 9.13 17.83
N ILE A 8 13.88 8.46 17.34
CA ILE A 8 13.84 7.72 16.06
C ILE A 8 13.69 6.23 16.34
N ALA A 9 12.66 5.61 15.80
CA ALA A 9 12.42 4.18 15.86
C ALA A 9 12.63 3.55 14.47
N VAL A 10 13.54 2.57 14.37
CA VAL A 10 13.72 1.74 13.18
C VAL A 10 12.89 0.47 13.35
N LEU A 11 11.96 0.22 12.44
CA LEU A 11 10.99 -0.87 12.48
C LEU A 11 11.37 -1.92 11.45
N VAL A 12 11.71 -3.11 11.93
CA VAL A 12 12.16 -4.22 11.08
C VAL A 12 11.22 -5.43 11.26
N PRO A 13 10.19 -5.58 10.41
CA PRO A 13 9.38 -6.80 10.37
C PRO A 13 10.20 -7.95 9.78
N CYS A 14 10.36 -9.05 10.53
CA CYS A 14 11.19 -10.18 10.13
C CYS A 14 10.39 -11.49 10.06
N TYR A 15 10.71 -12.31 9.04
CA TYR A 15 10.28 -13.69 8.94
C TYR A 15 11.36 -14.53 8.26
N ASN A 16 12.08 -15.35 9.03
CA ASN A 16 13.23 -16.18 8.58
C ASN A 16 14.30 -15.32 7.90
N GLU A 17 14.91 -14.41 8.65
CA GLU A 17 15.97 -13.49 8.22
C GLU A 17 17.23 -13.63 9.13
N ALA A 18 17.50 -14.84 9.65
CA ALA A 18 18.62 -15.10 10.56
C ALA A 18 19.99 -14.70 9.96
N LEU A 19 20.15 -14.79 8.63
CA LEU A 19 21.38 -14.46 7.93
C LEU A 19 21.68 -12.96 7.86
N THR A 20 20.66 -12.11 7.93
CA THR A 20 20.74 -10.68 7.56
C THR A 20 20.36 -9.73 8.67
N VAL A 21 19.50 -10.15 9.61
CA VAL A 21 18.93 -9.26 10.62
C VAL A 21 19.98 -8.57 11.50
N ALA A 22 21.07 -9.26 11.85
CA ALA A 22 22.16 -8.66 12.65
C ALA A 22 22.88 -7.54 11.89
N THR A 23 23.13 -7.72 10.60
CA THR A 23 23.72 -6.71 9.72
C THR A 23 22.81 -5.49 9.61
N VAL A 24 21.51 -5.69 9.35
CA VAL A 24 20.52 -4.59 9.29
C VAL A 24 20.53 -3.77 10.58
N ILE A 25 20.53 -4.42 11.74
CA ILE A 25 20.58 -3.74 13.04
C ILE A 25 21.88 -2.93 13.20
N ALA A 26 23.02 -3.51 12.86
CA ALA A 26 24.33 -2.86 12.96
C ALA A 26 24.43 -1.64 12.04
N ASP A 27 23.97 -1.77 10.78
CA ASP A 27 24.04 -0.72 9.76
C ASP A 27 23.16 0.49 10.16
N PHE A 28 21.93 0.26 10.60
CA PHE A 28 21.07 1.37 11.06
C PHE A 28 21.59 2.05 12.33
N ARG A 29 22.21 1.29 13.24
CA ARG A 29 22.84 1.90 14.43
C ARG A 29 24.10 2.69 14.08
N ALA A 30 24.86 2.24 13.10
CA ALA A 30 26.01 2.98 12.61
C ALA A 30 25.60 4.27 11.91
N ALA A 31 24.54 4.21 11.07
CA ALA A 31 24.02 5.38 10.35
C ALA A 31 23.29 6.39 11.27
N LEU A 32 22.58 5.91 12.28
CA LEU A 32 21.78 6.71 13.24
C LEU A 32 22.04 6.24 14.68
N PRO A 33 23.14 6.67 15.32
CA PRO A 33 23.55 6.18 16.67
C PRO A 33 22.50 6.39 17.77
N ALA A 34 21.61 7.38 17.63
CA ALA A 34 20.56 7.68 18.60
C ALA A 34 19.25 6.92 18.33
N CYS A 35 19.18 6.07 17.28
CA CYS A 35 17.96 5.34 16.98
C CYS A 35 17.76 4.14 17.92
N THR A 36 16.48 3.77 18.10
CA THR A 36 16.11 2.49 18.72
C THR A 36 15.61 1.53 17.64
N VAL A 37 16.25 0.38 17.53
CA VAL A 37 15.85 -0.64 16.54
C VAL A 37 14.88 -1.63 17.17
N TYR A 38 13.71 -1.76 16.55
CA TYR A 38 12.65 -2.71 16.93
C TYR A 38 12.54 -3.80 15.87
N VAL A 39 12.69 -5.05 16.28
CA VAL A 39 12.48 -6.22 15.43
C VAL A 39 11.23 -6.96 15.89
N TYR A 40 10.28 -7.14 14.97
CA TYR A 40 9.10 -7.96 15.24
C TYR A 40 9.21 -9.25 14.45
N ASP A 41 9.50 -10.33 15.17
CA ASP A 41 9.64 -11.68 14.62
C ASP A 41 8.28 -12.30 14.35
N ASN A 42 7.95 -12.50 13.07
CA ASN A 42 6.70 -13.07 12.63
C ASN A 42 6.76 -14.61 12.53
N ARG A 43 6.96 -15.30 13.65
CA ARG A 43 7.01 -16.76 13.73
C ARG A 43 8.20 -17.38 12.96
N SER A 44 9.36 -16.77 12.99
CA SER A 44 10.56 -17.37 12.40
C SER A 44 10.90 -18.70 13.09
N SER A 45 11.44 -19.63 12.32
CA SER A 45 11.89 -20.95 12.75
C SER A 45 13.42 -21.11 12.71
N ASP A 46 14.15 -20.06 12.27
CA ASP A 46 15.58 -20.06 12.01
C ASP A 46 16.42 -19.35 13.09
N GLY A 47 15.80 -18.93 14.19
CA GLY A 47 16.48 -18.20 15.26
C GLY A 47 16.60 -16.69 15.04
N THR A 48 15.94 -16.12 14.02
CA THR A 48 15.95 -14.66 13.72
C THR A 48 15.76 -13.79 14.96
N GLY A 49 14.76 -14.11 15.81
CA GLY A 49 14.45 -13.32 17.01
C GLY A 49 15.59 -13.30 18.04
N ASP A 50 16.29 -14.41 18.25
CA ASP A 50 17.40 -14.49 19.19
C ASP A 50 18.64 -13.77 18.67
N ILE A 51 18.93 -13.91 17.37
CA ILE A 51 20.01 -13.19 16.70
C ILE A 51 19.78 -11.69 16.79
N ALA A 52 18.55 -11.21 16.52
CA ALA A 52 18.22 -9.80 16.61
C ALA A 52 18.38 -9.26 18.05
N ARG A 53 18.00 -10.06 19.06
CA ARG A 53 18.15 -9.71 20.46
C ARG A 53 19.61 -9.57 20.87
N ASN A 54 20.45 -10.50 20.43
CA ASN A 54 21.90 -10.49 20.65
C ASN A 54 22.58 -9.33 19.92
N ALA A 55 22.07 -8.89 18.76
CA ALA A 55 22.52 -7.69 18.07
C ALA A 55 22.04 -6.38 18.73
N GLY A 56 21.28 -6.48 19.82
CA GLY A 56 20.85 -5.36 20.65
C GLY A 56 19.54 -4.70 20.23
N ALA A 57 18.72 -5.27 19.35
CA ALA A 57 17.40 -4.76 19.05
C ALA A 57 16.39 -5.10 20.17
N ILE A 58 15.34 -4.28 20.26
CA ILE A 58 14.16 -4.61 21.07
C ILE A 58 13.31 -5.58 20.24
N VAL A 59 13.22 -6.83 20.68
CA VAL A 59 12.55 -7.90 19.93
C VAL A 59 11.20 -8.23 20.54
N ARG A 60 10.16 -8.27 19.69
CA ARG A 60 8.84 -8.81 20.05
C ARG A 60 8.41 -9.86 19.02
N ARG A 61 7.55 -10.78 19.44
CA ARG A 61 7.05 -11.84 18.58
C ARG A 61 5.61 -11.56 18.19
N GLU A 62 5.31 -11.66 16.87
CA GLU A 62 3.95 -11.57 16.35
C GLU A 62 3.48 -12.96 15.88
N GLU A 63 2.44 -13.46 16.50
CA GLU A 63 1.91 -14.82 16.23
C GLU A 63 1.01 -14.86 14.99
N ARG A 64 0.41 -13.74 14.59
CA ARG A 64 -0.42 -13.68 13.40
C ARG A 64 0.46 -13.58 12.16
N PRO A 65 0.34 -14.51 11.19
CA PRO A 65 1.18 -14.46 10.00
C PRO A 65 0.85 -13.26 9.09
N GLY A 66 1.89 -12.66 8.52
CA GLY A 66 1.80 -11.61 7.51
C GLY A 66 2.33 -10.25 7.93
N LYS A 67 3.09 -9.63 7.03
CA LYS A 67 3.78 -8.35 7.24
C LYS A 67 2.83 -7.23 7.71
N GLY A 68 1.63 -7.15 7.14
CA GLY A 68 0.64 -6.12 7.52
C GLY A 68 0.20 -6.22 8.99
N GLY A 69 0.03 -7.44 9.54
CA GLY A 69 -0.26 -7.64 10.95
C GLY A 69 0.87 -7.18 11.87
N VAL A 70 2.11 -7.48 11.46
CA VAL A 70 3.33 -7.03 12.15
C VAL A 70 3.41 -5.50 12.17
N MET A 71 3.24 -4.86 11.02
CA MET A 71 3.29 -3.39 10.91
C MET A 71 2.22 -2.71 11.75
N ARG A 72 0.99 -3.24 11.76
CA ARG A 72 -0.10 -2.74 12.60
C ARG A 72 0.28 -2.73 14.07
N ARG A 73 0.86 -3.84 14.53
CA ARG A 73 1.28 -3.98 15.92
C ARG A 73 2.42 -3.04 16.26
N MET A 74 3.44 -2.92 15.38
CA MET A 74 4.54 -1.96 15.55
C MET A 74 4.03 -0.53 15.69
N PHE A 75 3.14 -0.09 14.79
CA PHE A 75 2.58 1.27 14.80
C PHE A 75 1.69 1.56 16.02
N ALA A 76 1.04 0.53 16.58
CA ALA A 76 0.23 0.66 17.78
C ALA A 76 1.10 0.74 19.06
N GLU A 77 2.10 -0.14 19.17
CA GLU A 77 2.86 -0.34 20.40
C GLU A 77 4.06 0.60 20.57
N ILE A 78 4.65 1.07 19.45
CA ILE A 78 5.85 1.92 19.49
C ILE A 78 5.42 3.38 19.43
N ASP A 79 5.96 4.18 20.37
CA ASP A 79 5.78 5.63 20.39
C ASP A 79 7.12 6.32 20.15
N ALA A 80 7.25 6.94 18.98
CA ALA A 80 8.42 7.68 18.52
C ALA A 80 7.99 8.95 17.76
N ASP A 81 8.91 9.84 17.52
CA ASP A 81 8.65 11.07 16.75
C ASP A 81 8.84 10.82 15.26
N ILE A 82 9.81 9.94 14.90
CA ILE A 82 10.14 9.53 13.55
C ILE A 82 10.21 7.99 13.49
N TYR A 83 9.59 7.42 12.49
CA TYR A 83 9.60 5.98 12.24
C TYR A 83 10.31 5.68 10.93
N ILE A 84 11.27 4.77 10.97
CA ILE A 84 11.94 4.25 9.78
C ILE A 84 11.47 2.81 9.59
N VAL A 85 10.80 2.53 8.50
CA VAL A 85 10.40 1.16 8.12
C VAL A 85 11.44 0.61 7.16
N THR A 86 11.91 -0.61 7.39
CA THR A 86 12.83 -1.31 6.48
C THR A 86 12.64 -2.80 6.58
N ASP A 87 13.05 -3.55 5.54
CA ASP A 87 13.02 -5.02 5.55
C ASP A 87 14.23 -5.60 6.27
N GLY A 88 14.10 -6.82 6.81
CA GLY A 88 15.17 -7.52 7.53
C GLY A 88 16.18 -8.25 6.62
N ASP A 89 16.09 -8.10 5.30
CA ASP A 89 16.85 -8.87 4.30
C ASP A 89 18.15 -8.22 3.80
N ALA A 90 18.55 -7.10 4.42
CA ALA A 90 19.75 -6.31 4.10
C ALA A 90 19.82 -5.82 2.63
N THR A 91 18.68 -5.58 2.00
CA THR A 91 18.63 -5.08 0.62
C THR A 91 18.63 -3.55 0.53
N TYR A 92 18.31 -2.84 1.61
CA TYR A 92 18.26 -1.37 1.65
C TYR A 92 19.52 -0.76 2.26
N ASP A 93 19.93 0.37 1.69
CA ASP A 93 21.09 1.14 2.12
C ASP A 93 20.80 1.99 3.36
N ALA A 94 21.20 1.51 4.53
CA ALA A 94 20.99 2.22 5.80
C ALA A 94 21.75 3.57 5.85
N THR A 95 22.83 3.75 5.06
CA THR A 95 23.62 5.00 5.06
C THR A 95 22.81 6.20 4.54
N ARG A 96 21.71 5.96 3.84
CA ARG A 96 20.79 7.00 3.37
C ARG A 96 19.75 7.42 4.42
N ALA A 97 19.63 6.68 5.53
CA ALA A 97 18.65 6.99 6.57
C ALA A 97 18.82 8.40 7.15
N PRO A 98 20.03 8.91 7.46
CA PRO A 98 20.20 10.28 7.97
C PRO A 98 19.67 11.35 7.01
N GLU A 99 19.95 11.23 5.70
CA GLU A 99 19.47 12.14 4.68
C GLU A 99 17.92 12.11 4.59
N MET A 100 17.31 10.92 4.61
CA MET A 100 15.86 10.79 4.56
C MET A 100 15.19 11.39 5.82
N VAL A 101 15.80 11.23 6.99
CA VAL A 101 15.33 11.84 8.25
C VAL A 101 15.47 13.35 8.18
N GLU A 102 16.60 13.86 7.68
CA GLU A 102 16.83 15.31 7.50
C GLU A 102 15.79 15.92 6.57
N HIS A 103 15.50 15.30 5.42
CA HIS A 103 14.43 15.74 4.51
C HIS A 103 13.07 15.78 5.20
N LEU A 104 12.71 14.73 5.97
CA LEU A 104 11.44 14.71 6.68
C LEU A 104 11.31 15.87 7.67
N VAL A 105 12.38 16.18 8.39
CA VAL A 105 12.36 17.23 9.44
C VAL A 105 12.46 18.64 8.83
N ARG A 106 13.40 18.85 7.90
CA ARG A 106 13.68 20.16 7.31
C ARG A 106 12.50 20.67 6.48
N ASP A 107 11.88 19.79 5.71
CA ASP A 107 10.83 20.15 4.77
C ASP A 107 9.41 19.90 5.35
N ASP A 108 9.30 19.61 6.67
CA ASP A 108 8.05 19.25 7.41
C ASP A 108 7.20 18.19 6.67
N LEU A 109 7.88 17.14 6.16
CA LEU A 109 7.24 16.06 5.44
C LEU A 109 6.63 15.03 6.39
N ASP A 110 5.68 14.26 5.86
CA ASP A 110 5.08 13.12 6.56
C ASP A 110 5.61 11.77 6.09
N VAL A 111 6.04 11.70 4.82
CA VAL A 111 6.54 10.48 4.21
C VAL A 111 7.76 10.79 3.34
N VAL A 112 8.87 10.10 3.60
CA VAL A 112 10.01 10.06 2.67
C VAL A 112 10.20 8.61 2.25
N THR A 113 10.11 8.33 0.94
CA THR A 113 10.24 6.98 0.38
C THR A 113 11.61 6.81 -0.25
N GLY A 114 12.34 5.77 0.13
CA GLY A 114 13.56 5.36 -0.55
C GLY A 114 13.23 4.62 -1.86
N ILE A 115 13.54 5.23 -3.00
CA ILE A 115 13.38 4.62 -4.33
C ILE A 115 14.53 3.65 -4.56
N ARG A 116 14.21 2.41 -4.97
CA ARG A 116 15.19 1.38 -5.24
C ARG A 116 15.91 1.63 -6.57
N ASP A 117 17.19 1.99 -6.49
CA ASP A 117 18.06 2.03 -7.65
C ASP A 117 18.75 0.66 -7.81
N HIS A 118 18.40 -0.03 -8.87
CA HIS A 118 18.98 -1.34 -9.21
C HIS A 118 20.28 -1.23 -10.02
N GLY A 119 20.80 -0.01 -10.28
CA GLY A 119 22.01 0.24 -11.06
C GLY A 119 21.92 -0.32 -12.49
N GLU A 120 23.07 -0.49 -13.14
CA GLU A 120 23.16 -1.02 -14.51
C GLU A 120 22.66 -2.48 -14.66
N ARG A 121 22.49 -3.22 -13.57
CA ARG A 121 21.99 -4.60 -13.55
C ARG A 121 20.47 -4.72 -13.64
N ALA A 122 19.74 -3.61 -13.68
CA ALA A 122 18.29 -3.57 -13.84
C ALA A 122 17.74 -4.32 -15.07
N ALA A 123 18.58 -4.61 -16.07
CA ALA A 123 18.20 -5.34 -17.28
C ALA A 123 17.79 -6.81 -17.04
N ALA A 124 18.22 -7.41 -15.93
CA ALA A 124 17.88 -8.78 -15.54
C ALA A 124 16.58 -8.88 -14.72
N TYR A 125 16.06 -7.75 -14.22
CA TYR A 125 14.83 -7.74 -13.43
C TYR A 125 13.63 -8.02 -14.33
N ARG A 126 12.92 -9.10 -14.04
CA ARG A 126 11.87 -9.73 -14.87
C ARG A 126 10.91 -8.70 -15.47
N ARG A 127 10.80 -8.66 -16.81
CA ARG A 127 9.93 -7.76 -17.60
C ARG A 127 8.48 -7.66 -17.09
N GLY A 128 7.94 -8.74 -16.50
CA GLY A 128 6.59 -8.76 -15.90
C GLY A 128 6.41 -7.87 -14.66
N HIS A 129 7.44 -7.72 -13.83
CA HIS A 129 7.39 -6.84 -12.65
C HIS A 129 7.37 -5.36 -13.04
N GLN A 130 8.10 -4.98 -14.10
CA GLN A 130 8.10 -3.60 -14.59
C GLN A 130 6.75 -3.20 -15.19
N PHE A 131 6.09 -4.12 -15.90
CA PHE A 131 4.75 -3.86 -16.44
C PHE A 131 3.72 -3.67 -15.31
N GLY A 132 3.71 -4.56 -14.32
CA GLY A 132 2.83 -4.46 -13.16
C GLY A 132 3.02 -3.14 -12.40
N ASN A 133 4.26 -2.74 -12.14
CA ASN A 133 4.56 -1.47 -11.46
C ASN A 133 4.10 -0.25 -12.29
N ARG A 134 4.35 -0.25 -13.62
CA ARG A 134 3.89 0.83 -14.51
C ARG A 134 2.36 0.93 -14.56
N ALA A 135 1.66 -0.20 -14.67
CA ALA A 135 0.20 -0.24 -14.69
C ALA A 135 -0.38 0.28 -13.37
N PHE A 136 0.24 -0.09 -12.24
CA PHE A 136 -0.17 0.36 -10.92
C PHE A 136 0.08 1.87 -10.72
N ASN A 137 1.26 2.36 -11.09
CA ASN A 137 1.59 3.79 -11.03
C ASN A 137 0.68 4.63 -11.94
N PHE A 138 0.33 4.10 -13.12
CA PHE A 138 -0.66 4.73 -14.01
C PHE A 138 -2.04 4.84 -13.33
N LEU A 139 -2.51 3.75 -12.69
CA LEU A 139 -3.77 3.76 -11.97
C LEU A 139 -3.76 4.78 -10.83
N LEU A 140 -2.70 4.82 -10.02
CA LEU A 140 -2.57 5.82 -8.95
C LEU A 140 -2.56 7.24 -9.51
N GLY A 141 -1.83 7.48 -10.60
CA GLY A 141 -1.86 8.77 -11.29
C GLY A 141 -3.26 9.18 -11.75
N ALA A 142 -4.05 8.22 -12.27
CA ALA A 142 -5.43 8.46 -12.68
C ALA A 142 -6.37 8.70 -11.48
N LEU A 143 -6.13 8.04 -10.34
CA LEU A 143 -6.97 8.14 -9.14
C LEU A 143 -6.66 9.39 -8.30
N PHE A 144 -5.39 9.75 -8.15
CA PHE A 144 -4.92 10.76 -7.20
C PHE A 144 -4.26 11.98 -7.85
N GLY A 145 -3.89 11.89 -9.14
CA GLY A 145 -3.14 12.93 -9.85
C GLY A 145 -1.63 12.88 -9.62
N GLU A 146 -1.15 12.10 -8.68
CA GLU A 146 0.26 11.92 -8.34
C GLU A 146 0.75 10.52 -8.74
N ARG A 147 2.01 10.41 -9.16
CA ARG A 147 2.61 9.16 -9.62
C ARG A 147 3.86 8.87 -8.81
N PRO A 148 3.76 8.16 -7.68
CA PRO A 148 4.94 7.73 -6.94
C PRO A 148 5.82 6.85 -7.85
N THR A 149 7.14 7.03 -7.74
CA THR A 149 8.11 6.30 -8.58
C THR A 149 8.23 4.84 -8.16
N ASP A 150 8.28 4.57 -6.85
CA ASP A 150 8.38 3.21 -6.29
C ASP A 150 7.43 3.01 -5.11
N MET A 151 6.18 2.68 -5.41
CA MET A 151 5.16 2.47 -4.40
C MET A 151 5.33 1.19 -3.57
N PHE A 152 6.11 0.23 -4.08
CA PHE A 152 6.37 -1.04 -3.41
C PHE A 152 7.64 -1.02 -2.55
N SER A 153 8.31 0.12 -2.44
CA SER A 153 9.46 0.24 -1.55
C SER A 153 9.04 0.03 -0.10
N GLY A 154 9.72 -0.89 0.59
CA GLY A 154 9.61 -1.10 2.03
C GLY A 154 10.44 -0.12 2.85
N TYR A 155 11.28 0.71 2.21
CA TYR A 155 12.14 1.68 2.90
C TYR A 155 11.47 3.05 2.96
N ARG A 156 11.00 3.42 4.15
CA ARG A 156 10.25 4.66 4.35
C ARG A 156 10.59 5.32 5.67
N VAL A 157 10.66 6.63 5.67
CA VAL A 157 10.72 7.46 6.88
C VAL A 157 9.37 8.16 7.02
N LEU A 158 8.75 8.01 8.20
CA LEU A 158 7.37 8.41 8.45
C LEU A 158 7.28 9.30 9.69
N SER A 159 6.46 10.35 9.64
CA SER A 159 6.15 11.18 10.80
C SER A 159 5.23 10.46 11.79
N ARG A 160 5.25 10.89 13.06
CA ARG A 160 4.35 10.37 14.09
C ARG A 160 2.88 10.56 13.72
N ARG A 161 2.50 11.74 13.22
CA ARG A 161 1.10 12.04 12.85
C ARG A 161 0.61 11.14 11.73
N PHE A 162 1.46 10.82 10.76
CA PHE A 162 1.13 9.88 9.69
C PHE A 162 0.93 8.46 10.24
N VAL A 163 1.89 7.93 11.00
CA VAL A 163 1.82 6.58 11.58
C VAL A 163 0.60 6.40 12.47
N LYS A 164 0.28 7.37 13.34
CA LYS A 164 -0.85 7.27 14.27
C LYS A 164 -2.22 7.47 13.61
N SER A 165 -2.27 8.01 12.39
CA SER A 165 -3.49 8.11 11.58
C SER A 165 -3.72 6.91 10.66
N PHE A 166 -2.73 6.03 10.51
CA PHE A 166 -2.77 4.94 9.56
C PHE A 166 -3.51 3.72 10.13
N PRO A 167 -4.61 3.24 9.51
CA PRO A 167 -5.44 2.18 10.06
C PRO A 167 -4.83 0.78 9.94
N ALA A 168 -3.85 0.56 9.04
CA ALA A 168 -3.14 -0.70 8.79
C ALA A 168 -4.09 -1.91 8.64
N GLU A 169 -4.94 -1.92 7.62
CA GLU A 169 -5.93 -2.99 7.38
C GLU A 169 -5.34 -4.19 6.64
N ALA A 170 -4.28 -3.99 5.85
CA ALA A 170 -3.62 -5.03 5.08
C ALA A 170 -3.10 -6.18 5.96
N ARG A 171 -3.13 -7.39 5.41
CA ARG A 171 -2.62 -8.60 6.10
C ARG A 171 -1.22 -9.01 5.65
N GLY A 172 -0.83 -8.68 4.42
CA GLY A 172 0.40 -9.13 3.76
C GLY A 172 1.26 -7.97 3.27
N PHE A 173 1.88 -8.20 2.12
CA PHE A 173 2.75 -7.23 1.43
C PHE A 173 1.99 -6.06 0.79
N GLU A 174 0.66 -6.09 0.83
CA GLU A 174 -0.17 -4.97 0.39
C GLU A 174 -0.02 -3.73 1.29
N ILE A 175 0.68 -3.87 2.42
CA ILE A 175 0.89 -2.78 3.40
C ILE A 175 1.65 -1.60 2.79
N GLU A 176 2.63 -1.82 1.90
CA GLU A 176 3.35 -0.76 1.21
C GLU A 176 2.43 0.06 0.31
N THR A 177 1.54 -0.64 -0.41
CA THR A 177 0.49 -0.03 -1.23
C THR A 177 -0.46 0.79 -0.36
N GLU A 178 -0.89 0.23 0.76
CA GLU A 178 -1.83 0.87 1.68
C GLU A 178 -1.23 2.14 2.30
N LEU A 179 0.05 2.13 2.67
CA LEU A 179 0.78 3.31 3.13
C LEU A 179 0.80 4.42 2.06
N THR A 180 1.12 4.06 0.81
CA THR A 180 1.13 5.01 -0.30
C THR A 180 -0.26 5.59 -0.55
N VAL A 181 -1.29 4.75 -0.59
CA VAL A 181 -2.67 5.18 -0.79
C VAL A 181 -3.15 6.10 0.34
N HIS A 182 -2.81 5.78 1.59
CA HIS A 182 -3.14 6.62 2.74
C HIS A 182 -2.50 8.01 2.62
N ALA A 183 -1.22 8.08 2.23
CA ALA A 183 -0.53 9.35 2.00
C ALA A 183 -1.22 10.18 0.91
N LEU A 184 -1.57 9.55 -0.23
CA LEU A 184 -2.25 10.18 -1.34
C LEU A 184 -3.70 10.62 -1.01
N GLU A 185 -4.45 9.80 -0.24
CA GLU A 185 -5.80 10.15 0.22
C GLU A 185 -5.82 11.37 1.13
N LEU A 186 -4.87 11.45 2.05
CA LEU A 186 -4.72 12.57 2.97
C LEU A 186 -4.05 13.80 2.34
N ARG A 187 -3.39 13.62 1.17
CA ARG A 187 -2.57 14.64 0.51
C ARG A 187 -1.50 15.21 1.44
N VAL A 188 -0.81 14.32 2.14
CA VAL A 188 0.28 14.73 3.02
C VAL A 188 1.52 15.10 2.21
N PRO A 189 2.38 16.02 2.71
CA PRO A 189 3.64 16.33 2.06
C PRO A 189 4.57 15.11 2.03
N MET A 190 5.06 14.76 0.84
CA MET A 190 5.90 13.58 0.59
C MET A 190 7.11 13.94 -0.25
N ALA A 191 8.20 13.16 -0.08
CA ALA A 191 9.36 13.20 -0.95
C ALA A 191 9.87 11.78 -1.26
N GLU A 192 10.69 11.70 -2.29
CA GLU A 192 11.34 10.47 -2.72
C GLU A 192 12.86 10.70 -2.76
N VAL A 193 13.62 9.75 -2.23
CA VAL A 193 15.10 9.76 -2.21
C VAL A 193 15.59 8.51 -2.90
N VAL A 194 16.47 8.64 -3.88
CA VAL A 194 17.07 7.49 -4.55
C VAL A 194 18.05 6.79 -3.61
N THR A 195 17.83 5.49 -3.39
CA THR A 195 18.67 4.67 -2.50
C THR A 195 19.20 3.45 -3.23
N SER A 196 20.43 3.07 -2.95
CA SER A 196 21.01 1.84 -3.50
C SER A 196 20.20 0.63 -3.02
N TYR A 197 19.97 -0.31 -3.94
CA TYR A 197 19.28 -1.56 -3.63
C TYR A 197 20.20 -2.74 -3.89
N PHE A 198 20.56 -3.45 -2.81
CA PHE A 198 21.52 -4.54 -2.85
C PHE A 198 20.84 -5.88 -3.15
N GLU A 199 21.62 -6.80 -3.72
CA GLU A 199 21.17 -8.19 -3.88
C GLU A 199 21.10 -8.87 -2.52
N ARG A 200 20.11 -9.76 -2.37
CA ARG A 200 20.03 -10.59 -1.17
C ARG A 200 21.26 -11.49 -1.06
N PRO A 201 21.81 -11.68 0.14
CA PRO A 201 22.89 -12.63 0.35
C PRO A 201 22.53 -14.04 -0.13
N ALA A 202 23.52 -14.80 -0.58
CA ALA A 202 23.34 -16.19 -0.98
C ALA A 202 22.70 -17.01 0.16
N GLY A 203 21.65 -17.77 -0.15
CA GLY A 203 20.88 -18.54 0.83
C GLY A 203 19.57 -17.90 1.29
N SER A 204 19.35 -16.61 1.03
CA SER A 204 18.05 -15.95 1.25
C SER A 204 17.16 -16.13 0.02
N THR A 205 15.93 -16.65 0.20
CA THR A 205 14.98 -16.91 -0.90
C THR A 205 13.91 -15.85 -0.99
N SER A 206 13.66 -15.35 -2.22
CA SER A 206 12.50 -14.46 -2.47
C SER A 206 11.17 -15.23 -2.28
N LYS A 207 10.28 -14.68 -1.48
CA LYS A 207 8.97 -15.27 -1.15
C LYS A 207 7.89 -14.95 -2.20
N LEU A 208 8.25 -14.33 -3.36
CA LEU A 208 7.34 -13.89 -4.42
C LEU A 208 7.33 -14.86 -5.62
N SER A 209 6.12 -15.18 -6.16
CA SER A 209 5.92 -16.05 -7.33
C SER A 209 5.24 -15.29 -8.48
N THR A 210 5.77 -15.40 -9.71
CA THR A 210 5.50 -14.49 -10.85
C THR A 210 4.06 -14.51 -11.39
N TYR A 211 3.39 -15.66 -11.54
CA TYR A 211 2.04 -15.74 -12.13
C TYR A 211 0.93 -15.45 -11.12
N ARG A 212 1.05 -15.94 -9.90
CA ARG A 212 0.12 -15.64 -8.81
C ARG A 212 0.14 -14.16 -8.45
N ASP A 213 1.30 -13.53 -8.56
CA ASP A 213 1.46 -12.11 -8.23
C ASP A 213 0.80 -11.19 -9.26
N GLY A 214 0.80 -11.57 -10.56
CA GLY A 214 0.10 -10.80 -11.59
C GLY A 214 -1.41 -10.71 -11.36
N LEU A 215 -2.07 -11.84 -11.05
CA LEU A 215 -3.50 -11.86 -10.70
C LEU A 215 -3.78 -11.12 -9.38
N ARG A 216 -2.89 -11.26 -8.38
CA ARG A 216 -3.00 -10.54 -7.11
C ARG A 216 -2.89 -9.03 -7.32
N ILE A 217 -1.95 -8.57 -8.16
CA ILE A 217 -1.81 -7.15 -8.51
C ILE A 217 -3.09 -6.65 -9.17
N LEU A 218 -3.62 -7.35 -10.18
CA LEU A 218 -4.86 -6.96 -10.85
C LEU A 218 -6.05 -6.90 -9.89
N TYR A 219 -6.19 -7.90 -9.02
CA TYR A 219 -7.22 -7.89 -7.97
C TYR A 219 -7.05 -6.71 -7.00
N THR A 220 -5.82 -6.44 -6.57
CA THR A 220 -5.52 -5.32 -5.68
C THR A 220 -5.82 -3.98 -6.35
N MET A 221 -5.52 -3.83 -7.64
CA MET A 221 -5.87 -2.66 -8.44
C MET A 221 -7.38 -2.45 -8.52
N ALA A 222 -8.13 -3.50 -8.87
CA ALA A 222 -9.59 -3.43 -8.96
C ALA A 222 -10.22 -3.10 -7.58
N ARG A 223 -9.72 -3.74 -6.52
CA ARG A 223 -10.14 -3.47 -5.14
C ARG A 223 -9.84 -2.02 -4.75
N LEU A 224 -8.62 -1.55 -5.01
CA LEU A 224 -8.20 -0.18 -4.71
C LEU A 224 -9.07 0.84 -5.46
N PHE A 225 -9.33 0.62 -6.75
CA PHE A 225 -10.21 1.48 -7.53
C PHE A 225 -11.61 1.54 -6.94
N ARG A 226 -12.19 0.37 -6.62
CA ARG A 226 -13.50 0.28 -5.97
C ARG A 226 -13.55 1.02 -4.63
N ASP A 227 -12.49 0.88 -3.80
CA ASP A 227 -12.48 1.39 -2.42
C ASP A 227 -12.19 2.91 -2.36
N VAL A 228 -11.41 3.44 -3.31
CA VAL A 228 -11.01 4.86 -3.38
C VAL A 228 -11.99 5.70 -4.20
N ARG A 229 -12.46 5.18 -5.34
CA ARG A 229 -13.36 5.85 -6.28
C ARG A 229 -14.55 4.93 -6.64
N PRO A 230 -15.45 4.61 -5.68
CA PRO A 230 -16.54 3.66 -5.91
C PRO A 230 -17.49 4.13 -7.02
N LEU A 231 -17.84 5.40 -7.07
CA LEU A 231 -18.80 5.92 -8.04
C LEU A 231 -18.36 5.68 -9.50
N PRO A 232 -17.14 6.08 -9.97
CA PRO A 232 -16.68 5.76 -11.32
C PRO A 232 -16.55 4.25 -11.57
N PHE A 233 -16.15 3.47 -10.56
CA PHE A 233 -16.04 2.02 -10.69
C PHE A 233 -17.38 1.37 -11.02
N PHE A 234 -18.42 1.65 -10.22
CA PHE A 234 -19.76 1.10 -10.44
C PHE A 234 -20.47 1.74 -11.64
N PHE A 235 -20.16 3.00 -11.98
CA PHE A 235 -20.68 3.64 -13.18
C PHE A 235 -20.19 2.94 -14.46
N GLY A 236 -18.98 2.42 -14.49
CA GLY A 236 -18.49 1.57 -15.59
C GLY A 236 -19.36 0.32 -15.80
N PHE A 237 -19.74 -0.39 -14.72
CA PHE A 237 -20.69 -1.51 -14.79
C PHE A 237 -22.09 -1.07 -15.18
N ALA A 238 -22.58 0.05 -14.64
CA ALA A 238 -23.87 0.60 -15.00
C ALA A 238 -23.96 0.93 -16.49
N ALA A 239 -22.93 1.57 -17.05
CA ALA A 239 -22.85 1.88 -18.47
C ALA A 239 -22.82 0.61 -19.33
N LEU A 240 -22.04 -0.42 -18.93
CA LEU A 240 -21.99 -1.70 -19.62
C LEU A 240 -23.36 -2.38 -19.65
N PHE A 241 -24.04 -2.51 -18.49
CA PHE A 241 -25.34 -3.14 -18.40
C PHE A 241 -26.41 -2.34 -19.14
N ALA A 242 -26.37 -1.01 -19.05
CA ALA A 242 -27.31 -0.14 -19.77
C ALA A 242 -27.15 -0.28 -21.30
N LEU A 243 -25.91 -0.25 -21.81
CA LEU A 243 -25.64 -0.42 -23.24
C LEU A 243 -26.11 -1.79 -23.76
N LEU A 244 -25.82 -2.87 -23.03
CA LEU A 244 -26.29 -4.20 -23.38
C LEU A 244 -27.82 -4.30 -23.31
N GLY A 245 -28.45 -3.73 -22.28
CA GLY A 245 -29.90 -3.71 -22.12
C GLY A 245 -30.60 -2.90 -23.21
N LEU A 246 -30.05 -1.75 -23.57
CA LEU A 246 -30.56 -0.92 -24.67
C LEU A 246 -30.39 -1.63 -26.03
N TRP A 247 -29.24 -2.25 -26.28
CA TRP A 247 -29.00 -2.98 -27.52
C TRP A 247 -29.99 -4.14 -27.71
N LEU A 248 -30.16 -4.99 -26.67
CA LEU A 248 -31.13 -6.10 -26.72
C LEU A 248 -32.59 -5.62 -26.76
N GLY A 249 -32.88 -4.56 -26.00
CA GLY A 249 -34.24 -3.98 -25.90
C GLY A 249 -34.68 -3.26 -27.17
N ALA A 250 -33.74 -2.63 -27.89
CA ALA A 250 -34.05 -1.89 -29.11
C ALA A 250 -34.70 -2.77 -30.17
N GLU A 251 -34.19 -4.00 -30.39
CA GLU A 251 -34.79 -4.93 -31.32
C GLU A 251 -36.22 -5.31 -30.94
N VAL A 252 -36.48 -5.54 -29.64
CA VAL A 252 -37.81 -5.86 -29.13
C VAL A 252 -38.80 -4.70 -29.32
N VAL A 253 -38.32 -3.47 -29.07
CA VAL A 253 -39.13 -2.25 -29.22
C VAL A 253 -39.48 -1.99 -30.69
N VAL A 254 -38.52 -2.14 -31.60
CA VAL A 254 -38.78 -1.99 -33.06
C VAL A 254 -39.81 -3.02 -33.54
N GLU A 255 -39.61 -4.31 -33.16
CA GLU A 255 -40.51 -5.38 -33.53
C GLU A 255 -41.96 -5.18 -33.00
N PHE A 256 -42.08 -4.60 -31.79
CA PHE A 256 -43.35 -4.22 -31.21
C PHE A 256 -44.03 -3.10 -32.00
N PHE A 257 -43.35 -2.07 -32.46
CA PHE A 257 -43.92 -0.99 -33.25
C PHE A 257 -44.37 -1.50 -34.62
N ASP A 258 -43.68 -2.51 -35.19
CA ASP A 258 -44.02 -3.06 -36.50
C ASP A 258 -45.17 -4.08 -36.45
N THR A 259 -45.28 -4.86 -35.38
CA THR A 259 -46.22 -6.01 -35.30
C THR A 259 -47.27 -5.89 -34.23
N GLY A 260 -47.14 -4.96 -33.25
CA GLY A 260 -48.01 -4.85 -32.06
C GLY A 260 -47.83 -6.03 -31.08
N LEU A 261 -46.87 -6.88 -31.27
CA LEU A 261 -46.61 -8.10 -30.47
C LEU A 261 -45.19 -8.08 -29.88
N VAL A 262 -44.95 -8.87 -28.83
CA VAL A 262 -43.65 -9.08 -28.21
C VAL A 262 -43.24 -10.57 -28.36
N PRO A 263 -42.83 -11.01 -29.56
CA PRO A 263 -42.51 -12.42 -29.80
C PRO A 263 -41.30 -12.90 -29.00
N ARG A 264 -40.36 -11.99 -28.71
CA ARG A 264 -39.11 -12.29 -28.00
C ARG A 264 -39.19 -11.92 -26.49
N LEU A 265 -40.23 -12.45 -25.82
CA LEU A 265 -40.44 -12.20 -24.39
C LEU A 265 -39.21 -12.48 -23.52
N PRO A 266 -38.42 -13.59 -23.70
CA PRO A 266 -37.20 -13.82 -22.94
C PRO A 266 -36.15 -12.68 -23.09
N THR A 267 -36.00 -12.14 -24.31
CA THR A 267 -35.08 -11.00 -24.57
C THR A 267 -35.56 -9.72 -23.89
N ALA A 268 -36.86 -9.45 -23.92
CA ALA A 268 -37.45 -8.30 -23.22
C ALA A 268 -37.21 -8.37 -21.71
N VAL A 269 -37.40 -9.56 -21.11
CA VAL A 269 -37.13 -9.79 -19.69
C VAL A 269 -35.65 -9.61 -19.37
N LEU A 270 -34.74 -10.14 -20.20
CA LEU A 270 -33.30 -9.97 -20.03
C LEU A 270 -32.90 -8.51 -20.14
N ALA A 271 -33.38 -7.77 -21.14
CA ALA A 271 -33.10 -6.36 -21.32
C ALA A 271 -33.55 -5.54 -20.09
N THR A 272 -34.75 -5.81 -19.58
CA THR A 272 -35.27 -5.19 -18.36
C THR A 272 -34.38 -5.52 -17.15
N GLY A 273 -33.97 -6.78 -17.00
CA GLY A 273 -33.05 -7.20 -15.94
C GLY A 273 -31.72 -6.46 -16.00
N LEU A 274 -31.15 -6.28 -17.20
CA LEU A 274 -29.92 -5.51 -17.39
C LEU A 274 -30.08 -4.04 -17.03
N MET A 275 -31.21 -3.40 -17.38
CA MET A 275 -31.51 -2.01 -17.00
C MET A 275 -31.68 -1.85 -15.47
N LEU A 276 -32.28 -2.82 -14.81
CA LEU A 276 -32.35 -2.86 -13.35
C LEU A 276 -30.96 -2.99 -12.71
N LEU A 277 -30.11 -3.89 -13.24
CA LEU A 277 -28.73 -4.05 -12.77
C LEU A 277 -27.91 -2.75 -12.99
N ALA A 278 -28.14 -2.05 -14.11
CA ALA A 278 -27.52 -0.76 -14.37
C ALA A 278 -27.91 0.26 -13.30
N SER A 279 -29.19 0.39 -13.01
CA SER A 279 -29.72 1.30 -11.99
C SER A 279 -29.21 0.96 -10.59
N LEU A 280 -29.20 -0.32 -10.21
CA LEU A 280 -28.67 -0.77 -8.93
C LEU A 280 -27.16 -0.48 -8.81
N SER A 281 -26.41 -0.64 -9.92
CA SER A 281 -24.97 -0.31 -9.93
C SER A 281 -24.71 1.18 -9.64
N VAL A 282 -25.52 2.09 -10.20
CA VAL A 282 -25.45 3.53 -9.89
C VAL A 282 -25.73 3.79 -8.41
N VAL A 283 -26.79 3.21 -7.86
CA VAL A 283 -27.17 3.37 -6.45
C VAL A 283 -26.07 2.84 -5.53
N CYS A 284 -25.53 1.65 -5.81
CA CYS A 284 -24.41 1.10 -5.07
C CYS A 284 -23.18 2.02 -5.12
N GLY A 285 -22.87 2.56 -6.30
CA GLY A 285 -21.79 3.52 -6.48
C GLY A 285 -21.95 4.77 -5.62
N MET A 286 -23.13 5.35 -5.57
CA MET A 286 -23.44 6.54 -4.77
C MET A 286 -23.31 6.26 -3.25
N ILE A 287 -23.87 5.15 -2.79
CA ILE A 287 -23.81 4.77 -1.37
C ILE A 287 -22.35 4.55 -0.94
N LEU A 288 -21.60 3.75 -1.72
CA LEU A 288 -20.21 3.44 -1.40
C LEU A 288 -19.30 4.67 -1.50
N ASP A 289 -19.58 5.63 -2.40
CA ASP A 289 -18.85 6.89 -2.48
C ASP A 289 -19.08 7.76 -1.24
N SER A 290 -20.29 7.77 -0.71
CA SER A 290 -20.61 8.45 0.57
C SER A 290 -19.82 7.81 1.73
N VAL A 291 -19.80 6.47 1.80
CA VAL A 291 -19.01 5.73 2.81
C VAL A 291 -17.53 6.02 2.66
N ALA A 292 -16.99 6.03 1.43
CA ALA A 292 -15.59 6.32 1.17
C ALA A 292 -15.20 7.74 1.59
N ARG A 293 -16.08 8.72 1.41
CA ARG A 293 -15.89 10.10 1.91
C ARG A 293 -15.81 10.12 3.44
N GLY A 294 -16.74 9.49 4.13
CA GLY A 294 -16.72 9.42 5.60
C GLY A 294 -15.45 8.73 6.15
N ARG A 295 -14.98 7.66 5.49
CA ARG A 295 -13.68 7.04 5.86
C ARG A 295 -12.51 7.99 5.70
N ARG A 296 -12.44 8.76 4.61
CA ARG A 296 -11.38 9.76 4.39
C ARG A 296 -11.42 10.87 5.43
N GLU A 297 -12.61 11.35 5.79
CA GLU A 297 -12.80 12.34 6.86
C GLU A 297 -12.33 11.81 8.21
N ALA A 298 -12.67 10.56 8.56
CA ALA A 298 -12.19 9.93 9.80
C ALA A 298 -10.66 9.82 9.87
N LYS A 299 -10.01 9.39 8.75
CA LYS A 299 -8.54 9.35 8.65
C LYS A 299 -7.93 10.75 8.83
N ARG A 300 -8.54 11.77 8.21
CA ARG A 300 -8.06 13.15 8.31
C ARG A 300 -8.19 13.70 9.73
N LEU A 301 -9.29 13.42 10.42
CA LEU A 301 -9.48 13.80 11.82
C LEU A 301 -8.45 13.12 12.73
N ALA A 302 -8.18 11.84 12.52
CA ALA A 302 -7.14 11.12 13.26
C ALA A 302 -5.74 11.73 13.03
N TYR A 303 -5.43 12.09 11.78
CA TYR A 303 -4.18 12.75 11.43
C TYR A 303 -4.01 14.11 12.14
N LEU A 304 -5.05 14.95 12.12
CA LEU A 304 -5.06 16.25 12.79
C LEU A 304 -4.94 16.11 14.32
N ALA A 305 -5.64 15.14 14.92
CA ALA A 305 -5.56 14.86 16.35
C ALA A 305 -4.16 14.40 16.77
N ALA A 306 -3.50 13.56 15.97
CA ALA A 306 -2.13 13.10 16.22
C ALA A 306 -1.09 14.26 16.08
N GLY A 307 -1.35 15.23 15.21
CA GLY A 307 -0.52 16.43 15.04
C GLY A 307 -0.60 17.41 16.21
N ALA A 308 -1.73 17.49 16.89
CA ALA A 308 -1.94 18.40 18.02
C ALA A 308 -1.24 17.95 19.32
N GLN A 309 -0.70 16.73 19.36
CA GLN A 309 -0.01 16.17 20.53
C GLN A 309 1.53 16.39 20.50
N ARG A 310 2.02 17.38 19.75
CA ARG A 310 3.43 17.79 19.70
C ARG A 310 3.81 18.75 20.85
#